data_897d82c74bb2908c9c772aa99cefc49c
#
_entry.id   897d82c74bb2908c9c772aa99cefc49c
#
_cell.length_a   1.000
_cell.length_b   1.000
_cell.length_c   1.000
_cell.angle_alpha   90.00
_cell.angle_beta   90.00
_cell.angle_gamma   90.00
#
_symmetry.space_group_name_H-M   'P 1'
#
loop_
_entity.id
_entity.type
_entity.pdbx_description
1 polymer ?
#
loop_
_entity_poly.entity_id
_entity_poly.type
_entity_poly.pdbx_seq_one_letter_code
_entity_poly.pdbx_strand_id
1 'polypeptide(L)'
;MIARYIEAAVAPMPPLPPVRQTDAAAAFASHLAAAPRLNRIAIRALLAARAARLQLGRAEEPLRALARMSYYGDLGVMRALGYDPDAVVRRARP
;
A
#
# COMPACT_ATOMS: atom_id res chain seq x y z
N MET A 1 5.92 2.78 -11.55
CA MET A 1 4.98 3.84 -11.12
C MET A 1 4.36 3.57 -9.76
N ILE A 2 3.75 2.40 -9.58
CA ILE A 2 3.10 2.04 -8.31
C ILE A 2 4.09 2.00 -7.15
N ALA A 3 5.22 1.32 -7.31
CA ALA A 3 6.23 1.23 -6.25
C ALA A 3 6.77 2.60 -5.84
N ARG A 4 6.99 3.48 -6.79
CA ARG A 4 7.44 4.86 -6.51
C ARG A 4 6.39 5.64 -5.73
N TYR A 5 5.12 5.45 -6.08
CA TYR A 5 4.04 6.12 -5.37
C TYR A 5 3.96 5.66 -3.92
N ILE A 6 4.00 4.33 -3.68
CA ILE A 6 3.97 3.79 -2.33
C ILE A 6 5.16 4.28 -1.51
N GLU A 7 6.36 4.27 -2.09
CA GLU A 7 7.57 4.76 -1.44
C GLU A 7 7.40 6.21 -0.97
N ALA A 8 6.87 7.07 -1.84
CA ALA A 8 6.65 8.48 -1.50
C ALA A 8 5.54 8.67 -0.47
N ALA A 9 4.46 7.89 -0.55
CA ALA A 9 3.32 8.02 0.34
C ALA A 9 3.60 7.49 1.74
N VAL A 10 4.33 6.37 1.84
CA VAL A 10 4.65 5.72 3.12
C VAL A 10 5.94 6.28 3.71
N ALA A 11 6.92 6.61 2.86
CA ALA A 11 8.24 7.10 3.25
C ALA A 11 8.88 6.22 4.34
N PRO A 12 9.09 4.91 4.08
CA PRO A 12 9.59 3.99 5.09
C PRO A 12 10.99 4.37 5.55
N MET A 13 11.22 4.29 6.86
CA MET A 13 12.50 4.59 7.47
C MET A 13 13.10 3.31 8.08
N PRO A 14 14.43 3.18 8.13
CA PRO A 14 15.03 2.04 8.81
C PRO A 14 14.48 1.88 10.24
N PRO A 15 14.24 0.64 10.73
CA PRO A 15 14.60 -0.64 10.12
C PRO A 15 13.58 -1.19 9.11
N LEU A 16 12.58 -0.41 8.72
CA LEU A 16 11.57 -0.88 7.75
C LEU A 16 12.19 -1.04 6.36
N PRO A 17 11.83 -2.10 5.62
CA PRO A 17 12.38 -2.33 4.29
C PRO A 17 11.85 -1.31 3.28
N PRO A 18 12.64 -0.94 2.26
CA PRO A 18 12.13 -0.13 1.17
C PRO A 18 11.07 -0.89 0.37
N VAL A 19 10.14 -0.16 -0.25
CA VAL A 19 8.99 -0.73 -0.96
C VAL A 19 9.42 -1.75 -2.01
N ARG A 20 10.51 -1.50 -2.74
CA ARG A 20 11.01 -2.39 -3.78
C ARG A 20 11.45 -3.76 -3.26
N GLN A 21 11.73 -3.90 -1.96
CA GLN A 21 12.11 -5.17 -1.33
C GLN A 21 10.91 -5.91 -0.73
N THR A 22 9.71 -5.38 -0.94
CA THR A 22 8.46 -5.94 -0.44
C THR A 22 7.54 -6.29 -1.59
N ASP A 23 6.44 -6.99 -1.29
CA ASP A 23 5.39 -7.29 -2.24
C ASP A 23 4.30 -6.20 -2.29
N ALA A 24 4.57 -5.03 -1.72
CA ALA A 24 3.59 -3.96 -1.59
C ALA A 24 3.04 -3.50 -2.94
N ALA A 25 3.89 -3.35 -3.96
CA ALA A 25 3.44 -2.95 -5.29
C ALA A 25 2.53 -4.00 -5.92
N ALA A 26 2.86 -5.28 -5.76
CA ALA A 26 2.02 -6.38 -6.26
C ALA A 26 0.69 -6.44 -5.50
N ALA A 27 0.71 -6.23 -4.18
CA ALA A 27 -0.50 -6.17 -3.36
C ALA A 27 -1.39 -5.01 -3.76
N PHE A 28 -0.81 -3.84 -4.01
CA PHE A 28 -1.54 -2.67 -4.49
C PHE A 28 -2.24 -2.98 -5.81
N ALA A 29 -1.51 -3.56 -6.77
CA ALA A 29 -2.07 -3.93 -8.07
C ALA A 29 -3.19 -4.97 -7.93
N SER A 30 -3.05 -5.95 -7.03
CA SER A 30 -4.07 -6.96 -6.77
C SER A 30 -5.33 -6.36 -6.16
N HIS A 31 -5.19 -5.47 -5.18
CA HIS A 31 -6.33 -4.77 -4.59
C HIS A 31 -7.04 -3.91 -5.62
N LEU A 32 -6.28 -3.22 -6.47
CA LEU A 32 -6.83 -2.41 -7.53
C LEU A 32 -7.61 -3.27 -8.54
N ALA A 33 -7.05 -4.41 -8.94
CA ALA A 33 -7.71 -5.32 -9.89
C ALA A 33 -9.00 -5.92 -9.33
N ALA A 34 -9.07 -6.14 -8.01
CA ALA A 34 -10.26 -6.68 -7.34
C ALA A 34 -11.32 -5.61 -7.03
N ALA A 35 -10.99 -4.33 -7.17
CA ALA A 35 -11.91 -3.23 -6.88
C ALA A 35 -13.04 -3.14 -7.92
N PRO A 36 -14.22 -2.60 -7.55
CA PRO A 36 -15.27 -2.30 -8.54
C PRO A 36 -14.77 -1.43 -9.67
N ARG A 37 -15.33 -1.61 -10.86
CA ARG A 37 -14.86 -0.96 -12.09
C ARG A 37 -14.72 0.56 -11.94
N LEU A 38 -15.72 1.22 -11.34
CA LEU A 38 -15.68 2.68 -11.15
C LEU A 38 -14.54 3.09 -10.24
N ASN A 39 -14.29 2.32 -9.17
CA ASN A 39 -13.20 2.59 -8.24
C ASN A 39 -11.84 2.39 -8.91
N ARG A 40 -11.69 1.36 -9.77
CA ARG A 40 -10.46 1.15 -10.53
C ARG A 40 -10.15 2.34 -11.44
N ILE A 41 -11.15 2.83 -12.14
CA ILE A 41 -10.99 3.97 -13.05
C ILE A 41 -10.59 5.21 -12.25
N ALA A 42 -11.26 5.48 -11.15
CA ALA A 42 -10.95 6.62 -10.28
C ALA A 42 -9.54 6.55 -9.71
N ILE A 43 -9.14 5.38 -9.18
CA ILE A 43 -7.81 5.21 -8.60
C ILE A 43 -6.72 5.33 -9.67
N ARG A 44 -6.93 4.77 -10.85
CA ARG A 44 -5.97 4.90 -11.95
C ARG A 44 -5.83 6.35 -12.41
N ALA A 45 -6.93 7.08 -12.46
CA ALA A 45 -6.90 8.50 -12.80
C ALA A 45 -6.14 9.32 -11.76
N LEU A 46 -6.38 9.06 -10.47
CA LEU A 46 -5.66 9.70 -9.38
C LEU A 46 -4.15 9.37 -9.42
N LEU A 47 -3.82 8.11 -9.67
CA LEU A 47 -2.44 7.67 -9.76
C LEU A 47 -1.72 8.35 -10.94
N ALA A 48 -2.37 8.44 -12.10
CA ALA A 48 -1.83 9.13 -13.27
C ALA A 48 -1.64 10.63 -13.00
N ALA A 49 -2.62 11.27 -12.35
CA ALA A 49 -2.53 12.68 -11.98
C ALA A 49 -1.36 12.92 -11.02
N ARG A 50 -1.18 12.04 -10.04
CA ARG A 50 -0.06 12.14 -9.09
C ARG A 50 1.28 11.91 -9.75
N ALA A 51 1.36 10.98 -10.72
CA ALA A 51 2.57 10.76 -11.52
C ALA A 51 2.92 11.99 -12.35
N ALA A 52 1.92 12.77 -12.78
CA ALA A 52 2.12 14.05 -13.44
C ALA A 52 2.41 15.21 -12.46
N ARG A 53 2.64 14.90 -11.20
CA ARG A 53 2.99 15.84 -10.12
C ARG A 53 1.88 16.85 -9.78
N LEU A 54 0.62 16.48 -10.06
CA LEU A 54 -0.51 17.29 -9.65
C LEU A 54 -0.77 17.11 -8.15
N GLN A 55 -1.12 18.21 -7.49
CA GLN A 55 -1.49 18.18 -6.08
C GLN A 55 -2.98 17.88 -5.97
N LEU A 56 -3.31 16.76 -5.36
CA LEU A 56 -4.70 16.29 -5.29
C LEU A 56 -5.39 16.62 -3.96
N GLY A 57 -4.63 17.01 -2.94
CA GLY A 57 -5.18 17.30 -1.63
C GLY A 57 -5.95 16.11 -1.06
N ARG A 58 -7.17 16.35 -0.59
CA ARG A 58 -8.02 15.30 0.00
C ARG A 58 -8.46 14.23 -1.00
N ALA A 59 -8.46 14.54 -2.29
CA ALA A 59 -8.80 13.56 -3.32
C ALA A 59 -7.80 12.42 -3.41
N GLU A 60 -6.58 12.60 -2.88
CA GLU A 60 -5.56 11.57 -2.85
C GLU A 60 -5.75 10.57 -1.70
N GLU A 61 -6.60 10.84 -0.72
CA GLU A 61 -6.72 10.02 0.49
C GLU A 61 -7.04 8.54 0.21
N PRO A 62 -7.97 8.18 -0.70
CA PRO A 62 -8.20 6.77 -1.03
C PRO A 62 -6.95 6.10 -1.61
N LEU A 63 -6.17 6.83 -2.39
CA LEU A 63 -4.94 6.32 -2.99
C LEU A 63 -3.87 6.09 -1.91
N ARG A 64 -3.72 7.03 -0.99
CA ARG A 64 -2.80 6.90 0.15
C ARG A 64 -3.19 5.75 1.07
N ALA A 65 -4.49 5.61 1.35
CA ALA A 65 -4.99 4.53 2.18
C ALA A 65 -4.65 3.17 1.57
N LEU A 66 -4.84 3.02 0.25
CA LEU A 66 -4.50 1.80 -0.46
C LEU A 66 -2.98 1.52 -0.40
N ALA A 67 -2.16 2.56 -0.56
CA ALA A 67 -0.71 2.44 -0.47
C ALA A 67 -0.27 1.97 0.92
N ARG A 68 -0.81 2.57 1.98
CA ARG A 68 -0.51 2.17 3.36
C ARG A 68 -0.94 0.75 3.64
N MET A 69 -2.14 0.38 3.23
CA MET A 69 -2.66 -0.97 3.41
C MET A 69 -1.78 -2.00 2.71
N SER A 70 -1.35 -1.72 1.48
CA SER A 70 -0.50 -2.62 0.72
C SER A 70 0.88 -2.78 1.34
N TYR A 71 1.47 -1.70 1.85
CA TYR A 71 2.78 -1.73 2.46
C TYR A 71 2.76 -2.38 3.85
N TYR A 72 1.92 -1.87 4.75
CA TYR A 72 1.88 -2.38 6.14
C TYR A 72 1.22 -3.75 6.24
N GLY A 73 0.49 -4.18 5.22
CA GLY A 73 -0.03 -5.55 5.13
C GLY A 73 1.00 -6.57 4.64
N ASP A 74 2.16 -6.12 4.18
CA ASP A 74 3.23 -7.02 3.75
C ASP A 74 3.82 -7.79 4.94
N LEU A 75 4.02 -9.10 4.78
CA LEU A 75 4.54 -9.95 5.85
C LEU A 75 5.95 -9.54 6.27
N GLY A 76 6.79 -9.15 5.32
CA GLY A 76 8.15 -8.69 5.62
C GLY A 76 8.15 -7.41 6.45
N VAL A 77 7.25 -6.49 6.14
CA VAL A 77 7.10 -5.25 6.90
C VAL A 77 6.55 -5.54 8.30
N MET A 78 5.56 -6.40 8.43
CA MET A 78 5.01 -6.80 9.73
C MET A 78 6.08 -7.40 10.64
N ARG A 79 6.93 -8.27 10.09
CA ARG A 79 8.03 -8.88 10.84
C ARG A 79 9.06 -7.83 11.26
N ALA A 80 9.37 -6.88 10.39
CA ALA A 80 10.30 -5.79 10.72
C ALA A 80 9.77 -4.91 11.85
N LEU A 81 8.44 -4.79 11.97
CA LEU A 81 7.78 -4.07 13.06
C LEU A 81 7.69 -4.89 14.35
N GLY A 82 8.14 -6.14 14.34
CA GLY A 82 8.01 -7.04 15.47
C GLY A 82 6.64 -7.69 15.61
N TYR A 83 5.81 -7.62 14.57
CA TYR A 83 4.47 -8.17 14.55
C TYR A 83 4.46 -9.53 13.87
N ASP A 84 3.89 -10.53 14.55
CA ASP A 84 3.77 -11.88 14.02
C ASP A 84 2.27 -12.16 13.76
N PRO A 85 1.83 -12.14 12.49
CA PRO A 85 0.42 -12.39 12.17
C PRO A 85 -0.03 -13.80 12.52
N ASP A 86 0.87 -14.80 12.46
CA ASP A 86 0.54 -16.17 12.82
C ASP A 86 0.25 -16.29 14.33
N ALA A 87 1.00 -15.58 15.17
CA ALA A 87 0.78 -15.55 16.60
C ALA A 87 -0.58 -14.91 16.93
N VAL A 88 -0.97 -13.86 16.21
CA VAL A 88 -2.28 -13.21 16.41
C VAL A 88 -3.41 -14.17 16.04
N VAL A 89 -3.29 -14.89 14.93
CA VAL A 89 -4.29 -15.88 14.51
C VAL A 89 -4.40 -16.99 15.55
N ARG A 90 -3.27 -17.49 16.07
CA ARG A 90 -3.29 -18.54 17.11
C ARG A 90 -3.94 -18.06 18.40
N ARG A 91 -3.73 -16.82 18.81
CA ARG A 91 -4.37 -16.23 19.99
C ARG A 91 -5.88 -16.04 19.83
N ALA A 92 -6.33 -15.76 18.60
CA ALA A 92 -7.74 -15.56 18.30
C ALA A 92 -8.54 -16.87 18.26
N ARG A 93 -7.87 -18.02 18.12
CA ARG A 93 -8.52 -19.32 18.14
C ARG A 93 -8.77 -19.79 19.55
N PRO A 94 -10.02 -20.26 19.86
CA PRO A 94 -10.32 -20.82 21.17
C PRO A 94 -9.58 -22.12 21.44
#